data_3650f5cbd650b542c6f93f4c0162ec3c
#
_entry.id   3650f5cbd650b542c6f93f4c0162ec3c
#
_cell.length_a   1.000
_cell.length_b   1.000
_cell.length_c   1.000
_cell.angle_alpha   90.00
_cell.angle_beta   90.00
_cell.angle_gamma   90.00
#
_symmetry.space_group_name_H-M   'P 1'
#
loop_
_entity.id
_entity.type
_entity.pdbx_description
1 polymer ?
#
loop_
_entity_poly.entity_id
_entity_poly.type
_entity_poly.pdbx_seq_one_letter_code
_entity_poly.pdbx_strand_id
1 'polypeptide(L)'
;MAATLYAVPASHPCAAVEKALQLKGIEYRRIDIPPVAHKAVQKALFGRGTVPGLRLDGGKIIGSREIMRALEEIVPEPRLLPADEKERKSVGLAEQWGDEVLQPLARRIIWVALRRSPESMASYGGDSSLPIPDAVTRLTAPLVARLELKINDGTDLNVRADLRALDQHLARVERWMEHDVVGGDAPNAADLQIGSGLALILTVEDVSNAFGERRACELARRWFPDYPGGVPAGALPAEWLRERTSTAAR
;
A
#
# COMPACT_ATOMS: atom_id res chain seq x y z
N MET A 1 -14.58 -20.16 11.44
CA MET A 1 -13.71 -19.00 11.74
C MET A 1 -14.47 -17.74 11.35
N ALA A 2 -14.70 -16.80 12.25
CA ALA A 2 -15.41 -15.56 11.98
C ALA A 2 -14.38 -14.41 11.88
N ALA A 3 -14.16 -13.91 10.66
CA ALA A 3 -13.22 -12.85 10.41
C ALA A 3 -13.93 -11.56 9.95
N THR A 4 -13.52 -10.41 10.49
CA THR A 4 -13.99 -9.08 10.04
C THR A 4 -12.81 -8.15 9.90
N LEU A 5 -12.58 -7.70 8.67
CA LEU A 5 -11.52 -6.75 8.32
C LEU A 5 -12.08 -5.32 8.31
N TYR A 6 -11.45 -4.44 9.06
CA TYR A 6 -11.72 -3.02 9.08
C TYR A 6 -10.66 -2.30 8.23
N ALA A 7 -11.08 -1.74 7.12
CA ALA A 7 -10.22 -1.21 6.07
C ALA A 7 -10.56 0.25 5.71
N VAL A 8 -9.69 0.86 4.93
CA VAL A 8 -9.97 2.10 4.20
C VAL A 8 -9.92 1.74 2.71
N PRO A 9 -10.86 2.21 1.87
CA PRO A 9 -10.81 1.96 0.43
C PRO A 9 -9.47 2.35 -0.18
N ALA A 10 -8.95 1.54 -1.08
CA ALA A 10 -7.65 1.70 -1.74
C ALA A 10 -6.44 1.87 -0.78
N SER A 11 -6.56 1.43 0.45
CA SER A 11 -5.42 1.39 1.37
C SER A 11 -4.52 0.20 1.05
N HIS A 12 -3.27 0.46 0.62
CA HIS A 12 -2.33 -0.58 0.24
C HIS A 12 -2.01 -1.59 1.38
N PRO A 13 -1.84 -1.22 2.67
CA PRO A 13 -1.69 -2.22 3.72
C PRO A 13 -2.98 -3.05 3.95
N CYS A 14 -4.16 -2.49 3.63
CA CYS A 14 -5.40 -3.26 3.66
C CYS A 14 -5.42 -4.27 2.50
N ALA A 15 -5.05 -3.85 1.28
CA ALA A 15 -4.95 -4.73 0.12
C ALA A 15 -3.96 -5.90 0.35
N ALA A 16 -2.83 -5.64 1.00
CA ALA A 16 -1.88 -6.68 1.38
C ALA A 16 -2.50 -7.73 2.30
N VAL A 17 -3.28 -7.30 3.31
CA VAL A 17 -3.97 -8.22 4.23
C VAL A 17 -5.13 -8.94 3.56
N GLU A 18 -5.89 -8.29 2.69
CA GLU A 18 -6.95 -8.94 1.91
C GLU A 18 -6.38 -10.06 1.04
N LYS A 19 -5.25 -9.79 0.37
CA LYS A 19 -4.56 -10.82 -0.41
C LYS A 19 -4.06 -11.97 0.47
N ALA A 20 -3.53 -11.68 1.66
CA ALA A 20 -3.12 -12.71 2.63
C ALA A 20 -4.32 -13.57 3.10
N LEU A 21 -5.46 -12.96 3.43
CA LEU A 21 -6.69 -13.68 3.78
C LEU A 21 -7.17 -14.60 2.65
N GLN A 22 -7.17 -14.09 1.41
CA GLN A 22 -7.52 -14.87 0.21
C GLN A 22 -6.59 -16.07 0.01
N LEU A 23 -5.27 -15.87 0.12
CA LEU A 23 -4.27 -16.94 0.00
C LEU A 23 -4.45 -18.02 1.08
N LYS A 24 -4.80 -17.62 2.30
CA LYS A 24 -5.09 -18.53 3.41
C LYS A 24 -6.48 -19.20 3.33
N GLY A 25 -7.30 -18.87 2.33
CA GLY A 25 -8.65 -19.39 2.20
C GLY A 25 -9.58 -18.96 3.34
N ILE A 26 -9.31 -17.83 3.99
CA ILE A 26 -10.11 -17.32 5.10
C ILE A 26 -11.18 -16.38 4.56
N GLU A 27 -12.44 -16.80 4.69
CA GLU A 27 -13.58 -15.93 4.40
C GLU A 27 -13.68 -14.83 5.45
N TYR A 28 -13.92 -13.60 5.00
CA TYR A 28 -14.03 -12.46 5.90
C TYR A 28 -15.12 -11.47 5.44
N ARG A 29 -15.69 -10.78 6.41
CA ARG A 29 -16.51 -9.59 6.16
C ARG A 29 -15.62 -8.35 6.14
N ARG A 30 -15.71 -7.56 5.07
CA ARG A 30 -15.05 -6.25 4.99
C ARG A 30 -15.97 -5.16 5.54
N ILE A 31 -15.42 -4.26 6.34
CA ILE A 31 -16.05 -3.02 6.81
C ILE A 31 -15.12 -1.87 6.42
N ASP A 32 -15.58 -1.05 5.49
CA ASP A 32 -14.84 0.13 5.09
C ASP A 32 -15.10 1.31 6.03
N ILE A 33 -14.04 2.06 6.30
CA ILE A 33 -14.05 3.27 7.10
C ILE A 33 -13.60 4.42 6.22
N PRO A 34 -14.29 5.57 6.21
CA PRO A 34 -13.86 6.72 5.42
C PRO A 34 -12.43 7.17 5.78
N PRO A 35 -11.63 7.62 4.79
CA PRO A 35 -10.38 8.32 5.07
C PRO A 35 -10.59 9.41 6.12
N VAL A 36 -9.56 9.77 6.88
CA VAL A 36 -9.60 10.71 8.02
C VAL A 36 -10.35 10.16 9.24
N ALA A 37 -11.54 9.59 9.11
CA ALA A 37 -12.31 9.01 10.22
C ALA A 37 -11.66 7.74 10.79
N HIS A 38 -10.90 7.01 9.97
CA HIS A 38 -10.30 5.72 10.34
C HIS A 38 -9.45 5.79 11.62
N LYS A 39 -8.72 6.89 11.84
CA LYS A 39 -7.88 7.04 13.04
C LYS A 39 -8.66 6.98 14.34
N ALA A 40 -9.79 7.70 14.40
CA ALA A 40 -10.65 7.71 15.58
C ALA A 40 -11.35 6.37 15.77
N VAL A 41 -11.92 5.82 14.70
CA VAL A 41 -12.61 4.52 14.72
C VAL A 41 -11.67 3.40 15.11
N GLN A 42 -10.50 3.29 14.50
CA GLN A 42 -9.52 2.25 14.80
C GLN A 42 -8.97 2.37 16.22
N LYS A 43 -8.71 3.60 16.68
CA LYS A 43 -8.29 3.84 18.06
C LYS A 43 -9.34 3.36 19.07
N ALA A 44 -10.62 3.61 18.81
CA ALA A 44 -11.71 3.16 19.66
C ALA A 44 -11.89 1.63 19.62
N LEU A 45 -11.75 1.00 18.45
CA LEU A 45 -11.98 -0.44 18.29
C LEU A 45 -10.77 -1.29 18.66
N PHE A 46 -9.55 -0.83 18.35
CA PHE A 46 -8.31 -1.62 18.43
C PHE A 46 -7.22 -0.98 19.29
N GLY A 47 -7.43 0.23 19.85
CA GLY A 47 -6.45 0.93 20.67
C GLY A 47 -5.38 1.71 19.88
N ARG A 48 -5.27 1.52 18.56
CA ARG A 48 -4.31 2.21 17.68
C ARG A 48 -5.06 2.81 16.48
N GLY A 49 -4.65 3.98 16.01
CA GLY A 49 -5.30 4.72 14.92
C GLY A 49 -4.76 4.40 13.52
N THR A 50 -4.44 3.13 13.23
CA THR A 50 -3.94 2.68 11.92
C THR A 50 -4.87 1.64 11.31
N VAL A 51 -4.75 1.41 10.01
CA VAL A 51 -5.43 0.32 9.28
C VAL A 51 -4.36 -0.60 8.68
N PRO A 52 -4.70 -1.86 8.39
CA PRO A 52 -5.93 -2.58 8.69
C PRO A 52 -6.08 -2.98 10.17
N GLY A 53 -7.34 -3.20 10.60
CA GLY A 53 -7.67 -3.90 11.83
C GLY A 53 -8.45 -5.18 11.50
N LEU A 54 -8.13 -6.30 12.15
CA LEU A 54 -8.81 -7.58 11.98
C LEU A 54 -9.41 -8.05 13.30
N ARG A 55 -10.69 -8.40 13.27
CA ARG A 55 -11.29 -9.27 14.31
C ARG A 55 -11.30 -10.69 13.79
N LEU A 56 -10.77 -11.61 14.58
CA LEU A 56 -10.68 -13.01 14.22
C LEU A 56 -11.06 -13.87 15.46
N ASP A 57 -12.15 -14.59 15.36
CA ASP A 57 -12.71 -15.42 16.46
C ASP A 57 -12.77 -14.69 17.81
N GLY A 58 -13.16 -13.39 17.79
CA GLY A 58 -13.26 -12.54 18.98
C GLY A 58 -11.96 -11.81 19.35
N GLY A 59 -10.81 -12.24 18.86
CA GLY A 59 -9.53 -11.56 19.01
C GLY A 59 -9.45 -10.28 18.18
N LYS A 60 -8.61 -9.34 18.57
CA LYS A 60 -8.37 -8.07 17.87
C LYS A 60 -6.89 -7.96 17.51
N ILE A 61 -6.60 -7.77 16.22
CA ILE A 61 -5.24 -7.63 15.68
C ILE A 61 -5.22 -6.35 14.85
N ILE A 62 -4.15 -5.57 14.95
CA ILE A 62 -4.03 -4.30 14.21
C ILE A 62 -2.63 -4.14 13.61
N GLY A 63 -2.62 -3.78 12.34
CA GLY A 63 -1.41 -3.66 11.54
C GLY A 63 -1.25 -4.83 10.58
N SER A 64 -0.79 -4.55 9.35
CA SER A 64 -0.68 -5.56 8.29
C SER A 64 0.28 -6.69 8.69
N ARG A 65 1.42 -6.35 9.27
CA ARG A 65 2.45 -7.32 9.67
C ARG A 65 1.97 -8.23 10.80
N GLU A 66 1.37 -7.67 11.83
CA GLU A 66 0.82 -8.42 12.95
C GLU A 66 -0.31 -9.36 12.50
N ILE A 67 -1.15 -8.88 11.59
CA ILE A 67 -2.22 -9.71 11.01
C ILE A 67 -1.61 -10.87 10.21
N MET A 68 -0.63 -10.62 9.34
CA MET A 68 0.00 -11.70 8.56
C MET A 68 0.67 -12.75 9.46
N ARG A 69 1.29 -12.35 10.58
CA ARG A 69 1.84 -13.30 11.58
C ARG A 69 0.75 -14.17 12.20
N ALA A 70 -0.36 -13.56 12.61
CA ALA A 70 -1.48 -14.29 13.18
C ALA A 70 -2.13 -15.26 12.19
N LEU A 71 -2.26 -14.84 10.91
CA LEU A 71 -2.77 -15.71 9.85
C LEU A 71 -1.85 -16.90 9.61
N GLU A 72 -0.52 -16.71 9.66
CA GLU A 72 0.47 -17.78 9.51
C GLU A 72 0.40 -18.81 10.63
N GLU A 73 0.14 -18.37 11.87
CA GLU A 73 -0.02 -19.27 13.03
C GLU A 73 -1.31 -20.09 12.95
N ILE A 74 -2.41 -19.52 12.45
CA ILE A 74 -3.72 -20.16 12.39
C ILE A 74 -3.86 -21.08 11.20
N VAL A 75 -3.39 -20.65 10.02
CA VAL A 75 -3.39 -21.40 8.77
C VAL A 75 -1.96 -21.40 8.21
N PRO A 76 -1.12 -22.38 8.60
CA PRO A 76 0.28 -22.38 8.20
C PRO A 76 0.52 -22.46 6.68
N GLU A 77 -0.35 -23.12 5.93
CA GLU A 77 -0.20 -23.27 4.49
C GLU A 77 -1.33 -22.56 3.71
N PRO A 78 -1.02 -21.92 2.55
CA PRO A 78 0.31 -21.69 2.00
C PRO A 78 1.11 -20.70 2.86
N ARG A 79 2.43 -20.90 2.97
CA ARG A 79 3.30 -20.07 3.82
C ARG A 79 3.41 -18.65 3.31
N LEU A 80 3.22 -17.67 4.21
CA LEU A 80 3.60 -16.27 3.98
C LEU A 80 5.02 -15.98 4.46
N LEU A 81 5.58 -16.87 5.31
CA LEU A 81 6.92 -16.74 5.84
C LEU A 81 7.68 -18.05 5.62
N PRO A 82 8.91 -18.02 5.10
CA PRO A 82 9.74 -19.19 4.91
C PRO A 82 9.93 -20.02 6.19
N ALA A 83 10.06 -21.33 6.03
CA ALA A 83 10.36 -22.24 7.16
C ALA A 83 11.80 -22.07 7.64
N ASP A 84 12.74 -21.86 6.71
CA ASP A 84 14.14 -21.59 7.02
C ASP A 84 14.29 -20.27 7.77
N GLU A 85 15.08 -20.26 8.85
CA GLU A 85 15.23 -19.11 9.72
C GLU A 85 15.95 -17.94 9.03
N LYS A 86 16.96 -18.23 8.22
CA LYS A 86 17.74 -17.22 7.49
C LYS A 86 16.88 -16.54 6.42
N GLU A 87 16.13 -17.33 5.64
CA GLU A 87 15.21 -16.84 4.63
C GLU A 87 14.09 -16.03 5.29
N ARG A 88 13.49 -16.53 6.37
CA ARG A 88 12.46 -15.85 7.17
C ARG A 88 12.94 -14.49 7.67
N LYS A 89 14.18 -14.41 8.13
CA LYS A 89 14.79 -13.14 8.55
C LYS A 89 14.92 -12.17 7.37
N SER A 90 15.37 -12.66 6.20
CA SER A 90 15.50 -11.83 5.00
C SER A 90 14.15 -11.29 4.52
N VAL A 91 13.13 -12.14 4.44
CA VAL A 91 11.75 -11.75 4.12
C VAL A 91 11.21 -10.77 5.16
N GLY A 92 11.44 -11.02 6.46
CA GLY A 92 11.01 -10.12 7.54
C GLY A 92 11.63 -8.72 7.46
N LEU A 93 12.91 -8.60 7.05
CA LEU A 93 13.58 -7.33 6.82
C LEU A 93 13.03 -6.60 5.59
N ALA A 94 12.74 -7.32 4.51
CA ALA A 94 12.14 -6.75 3.31
C ALA A 94 10.71 -6.26 3.58
N GLU A 95 9.90 -7.04 4.30
CA GLU A 95 8.56 -6.67 4.74
C GLU A 95 8.58 -5.43 5.64
N GLN A 96 9.50 -5.39 6.61
CA GLN A 96 9.68 -4.24 7.49
C GLN A 96 10.01 -2.97 6.72
N TRP A 97 10.92 -3.07 5.77
CA TRP A 97 11.26 -1.95 4.89
C TRP A 97 10.05 -1.51 4.06
N GLY A 98 9.25 -2.44 3.55
CA GLY A 98 8.00 -2.14 2.84
C GLY A 98 7.03 -1.32 3.70
N ASP A 99 6.91 -1.70 4.97
CA ASP A 99 6.06 -1.01 5.95
C ASP A 99 6.60 0.37 6.36
N GLU A 100 7.88 0.45 6.71
CA GLU A 100 8.47 1.64 7.35
C GLU A 100 8.98 2.68 6.34
N VAL A 101 9.33 2.26 5.10
CA VAL A 101 9.91 3.14 4.08
C VAL A 101 8.97 3.32 2.90
N LEU A 102 8.55 2.23 2.25
CA LEU A 102 7.76 2.32 1.02
C LEU A 102 6.33 2.81 1.28
N GLN A 103 5.68 2.35 2.34
CA GLN A 103 4.33 2.78 2.68
C GLN A 103 4.19 4.29 2.91
N PRO A 104 5.02 4.94 3.76
CA PRO A 104 4.95 6.39 3.93
C PRO A 104 5.20 7.16 2.63
N LEU A 105 6.16 6.71 1.83
CA LEU A 105 6.47 7.28 0.53
C LEU A 105 5.26 7.18 -0.42
N ALA A 106 4.66 6.01 -0.54
CA ALA A 106 3.49 5.77 -1.37
C ALA A 106 2.31 6.69 -0.98
N ARG A 107 2.04 6.84 0.32
CA ARG A 107 1.00 7.74 0.83
C ARG A 107 1.27 9.20 0.50
N ARG A 108 2.51 9.68 0.62
CA ARG A 108 2.84 11.06 0.27
C ARG A 108 2.64 11.34 -1.20
N ILE A 109 3.12 10.45 -2.06
CA ILE A 109 2.97 10.60 -3.52
C ILE A 109 1.50 10.66 -3.91
N ILE A 110 0.69 9.68 -3.47
CA ILE A 110 -0.72 9.64 -3.87
C ILE A 110 -1.51 10.85 -3.35
N TRP A 111 -1.31 11.27 -2.10
CA TRP A 111 -2.04 12.40 -1.57
C TRP A 111 -1.65 13.74 -2.19
N VAL A 112 -0.37 13.91 -2.61
CA VAL A 112 0.04 15.10 -3.38
C VAL A 112 -0.56 15.06 -4.78
N ALA A 113 -0.59 13.90 -5.45
CA ALA A 113 -1.22 13.74 -6.75
C ALA A 113 -2.73 14.02 -6.67
N LEU A 114 -3.45 13.47 -5.70
CA LEU A 114 -4.88 13.71 -5.47
C LEU A 114 -5.21 15.15 -5.06
N ARG A 115 -4.32 15.85 -4.37
CA ARG A 115 -4.51 17.29 -4.12
C ARG A 115 -4.50 18.09 -5.41
N ARG A 116 -3.72 17.67 -6.39
CA ARG A 116 -3.55 18.33 -7.70
C ARG A 116 -4.62 17.89 -8.72
N SER A 117 -5.16 16.68 -8.54
CA SER A 117 -6.24 16.08 -9.36
C SER A 117 -7.33 15.53 -8.43
N PRO A 118 -8.09 16.40 -7.72
CA PRO A 118 -9.05 15.95 -6.71
C PRO A 118 -10.23 15.17 -7.28
N GLU A 119 -10.57 15.36 -8.56
CA GLU A 119 -11.58 14.60 -9.29
C GLU A 119 -11.25 13.11 -9.38
N SER A 120 -9.96 12.75 -9.34
CA SER A 120 -9.49 11.36 -9.36
C SER A 120 -9.81 10.59 -8.08
N MET A 121 -10.13 11.27 -6.97
CA MET A 121 -10.38 10.61 -5.68
C MET A 121 -11.53 9.60 -5.74
N ALA A 122 -12.56 9.86 -6.55
CA ALA A 122 -13.69 8.97 -6.69
C ALA A 122 -13.29 7.58 -7.26
N SER A 123 -12.26 7.53 -8.11
CA SER A 123 -11.78 6.27 -8.69
C SER A 123 -11.18 5.30 -7.67
N TYR A 124 -10.78 5.80 -6.49
CA TYR A 124 -10.25 4.99 -5.38
C TYR A 124 -11.34 4.39 -4.49
N GLY A 125 -12.62 4.69 -4.77
CA GLY A 125 -13.75 4.06 -4.09
C GLY A 125 -13.81 2.57 -4.35
N GLY A 126 -13.50 2.13 -5.57
CA GLY A 126 -13.48 0.72 -5.96
C GLY A 126 -14.75 -0.02 -5.51
N ASP A 127 -14.56 -1.24 -4.97
CA ASP A 127 -15.63 -2.07 -4.39
C ASP A 127 -15.93 -1.69 -2.91
N SER A 128 -15.78 -0.42 -2.57
CA SER A 128 -16.06 0.06 -1.22
C SER A 128 -17.50 -0.23 -0.79
N SER A 129 -17.65 -0.74 0.42
CA SER A 129 -18.96 -0.91 1.05
C SER A 129 -19.55 0.40 1.58
N LEU A 130 -18.81 1.52 1.47
CA LEU A 130 -19.28 2.83 1.91
C LEU A 130 -20.32 3.38 0.91
N PRO A 131 -21.53 3.71 1.36
CA PRO A 131 -22.57 4.26 0.50
C PRO A 131 -22.34 5.77 0.27
N ILE A 132 -21.14 6.17 -0.14
CA ILE A 132 -20.79 7.57 -0.39
C ILE A 132 -20.92 7.82 -1.90
N PRO A 133 -21.87 8.66 -2.33
CA PRO A 133 -22.00 9.01 -3.74
C PRO A 133 -20.75 9.71 -4.27
N ASP A 134 -20.36 9.44 -5.51
CA ASP A 134 -19.21 10.06 -6.17
C ASP A 134 -19.24 11.59 -6.12
N ALA A 135 -20.43 12.20 -6.24
CA ALA A 135 -20.58 13.65 -6.13
C ALA A 135 -20.14 14.17 -4.76
N VAL A 136 -20.43 13.45 -3.67
CA VAL A 136 -20.01 13.80 -2.30
C VAL A 136 -18.50 13.60 -2.17
N THR A 137 -17.96 12.51 -2.70
CA THR A 137 -16.52 12.25 -2.72
C THR A 137 -15.78 13.38 -3.44
N ARG A 138 -16.23 13.77 -4.63
CA ARG A 138 -15.63 14.89 -5.40
C ARG A 138 -15.71 16.22 -4.66
N LEU A 139 -16.85 16.52 -4.03
CA LEU A 139 -17.02 17.77 -3.29
C LEU A 139 -16.11 17.84 -2.06
N THR A 140 -15.91 16.73 -1.37
CA THR A 140 -15.10 16.65 -0.14
C THR A 140 -13.61 16.39 -0.41
N ALA A 141 -13.25 15.93 -1.60
CA ALA A 141 -11.88 15.55 -1.98
C ALA A 141 -10.80 16.59 -1.63
N PRO A 142 -10.98 17.91 -1.90
CA PRO A 142 -9.95 18.89 -1.56
C PRO A 142 -9.67 19.00 -0.05
N LEU A 143 -10.74 18.84 0.77
CA LEU A 143 -10.59 18.87 2.23
C LEU A 143 -9.92 17.59 2.74
N VAL A 144 -10.38 16.43 2.26
CA VAL A 144 -9.79 15.13 2.61
C VAL A 144 -8.31 15.09 2.25
N ALA A 145 -7.95 15.50 1.03
CA ALA A 145 -6.55 15.55 0.59
C ALA A 145 -5.68 16.44 1.49
N ARG A 146 -6.17 17.63 1.88
CA ARG A 146 -5.45 18.54 2.80
C ARG A 146 -5.21 17.91 4.18
N LEU A 147 -6.22 17.22 4.72
CA LEU A 147 -6.11 16.57 6.02
C LEU A 147 -5.14 15.40 5.97
N GLU A 148 -5.24 14.55 4.95
CA GLU A 148 -4.34 13.40 4.76
C GLU A 148 -2.90 13.84 4.47
N LEU A 149 -2.68 14.92 3.72
CA LEU A 149 -1.34 15.50 3.53
C LEU A 149 -0.71 15.93 4.85
N LYS A 150 -1.50 16.59 5.73
CA LYS A 150 -1.01 16.96 7.06
C LYS A 150 -0.70 15.74 7.93
N ILE A 151 -1.53 14.70 7.83
CA ILE A 151 -1.38 13.44 8.59
C ILE A 151 -0.12 12.67 8.16
N ASN A 152 0.20 12.68 6.85
CA ASN A 152 1.26 11.90 6.24
C ASN A 152 2.54 12.71 5.94
N ASP A 153 2.62 13.96 6.40
CA ASP A 153 3.72 14.89 6.08
C ASP A 153 3.97 15.03 4.56
N GLY A 154 2.86 15.09 3.80
CA GLY A 154 2.83 15.15 2.35
C GLY A 154 3.06 16.56 1.82
N THR A 155 4.31 17.02 1.82
CA THR A 155 4.71 18.28 1.21
C THR A 155 5.27 18.06 -0.19
N ASP A 156 5.24 19.09 -1.04
CA ASP A 156 5.88 19.04 -2.36
C ASP A 156 7.38 18.73 -2.25
N LEU A 157 8.05 19.26 -1.20
CA LEU A 157 9.45 18.99 -0.92
C LEU A 157 9.71 17.51 -0.63
N ASN A 158 8.89 16.91 0.24
CA ASN A 158 9.04 15.52 0.63
C ASN A 158 8.76 14.58 -0.55
N VAL A 159 7.69 14.84 -1.32
CA VAL A 159 7.37 14.02 -2.50
C VAL A 159 8.44 14.12 -3.59
N ARG A 160 9.01 15.32 -3.80
CA ARG A 160 10.15 15.48 -4.71
C ARG A 160 11.38 14.67 -4.24
N ALA A 161 11.66 14.65 -2.92
CA ALA A 161 12.71 13.80 -2.37
C ALA A 161 12.41 12.31 -2.53
N ASP A 162 11.16 11.90 -2.27
CA ASP A 162 10.70 10.52 -2.45
C ASP A 162 10.87 10.05 -3.91
N LEU A 163 10.47 10.87 -4.87
CA LEU A 163 10.60 10.55 -6.31
C LEU A 163 12.07 10.43 -6.75
N ARG A 164 12.97 11.27 -6.20
CA ARG A 164 14.40 11.13 -6.45
C ARG A 164 14.98 9.83 -5.87
N ALA A 165 14.49 9.42 -4.70
CA ALA A 165 14.94 8.20 -4.03
C ALA A 165 14.33 6.93 -4.65
N LEU A 166 13.25 7.05 -5.43
CA LEU A 166 12.47 5.91 -5.91
C LEU A 166 13.29 4.96 -6.78
N ASP A 167 14.21 5.45 -7.63
CA ASP A 167 15.12 4.58 -8.38
C ASP A 167 15.97 3.67 -7.49
N GLN A 168 16.49 4.20 -6.38
CA GLN A 168 17.28 3.43 -5.41
C GLN A 168 16.41 2.42 -4.65
N HIS A 169 15.17 2.79 -4.36
CA HIS A 169 14.20 1.93 -3.71
C HIS A 169 13.81 0.76 -4.62
N LEU A 170 13.53 1.02 -5.90
CA LEU A 170 13.24 -0.02 -6.88
C LEU A 170 14.46 -0.93 -7.09
N ALA A 171 15.66 -0.37 -7.21
CA ALA A 171 16.89 -1.16 -7.31
C ALA A 171 17.12 -2.06 -6.06
N ARG A 172 16.70 -1.63 -4.88
CA ARG A 172 16.74 -2.47 -3.67
C ARG A 172 15.77 -3.65 -3.79
N VAL A 173 14.55 -3.43 -4.26
CA VAL A 173 13.57 -4.50 -4.47
C VAL A 173 14.07 -5.48 -5.53
N GLU A 174 14.65 -4.99 -6.63
CA GLU A 174 15.23 -5.82 -7.68
C GLU A 174 16.37 -6.70 -7.16
N ARG A 175 17.25 -6.20 -6.27
CA ARG A 175 18.24 -7.03 -5.60
C ARG A 175 17.61 -8.12 -4.72
N TRP A 176 16.51 -7.83 -4.04
CA TRP A 176 15.79 -8.86 -3.29
C TRP A 176 15.16 -9.92 -4.21
N MET A 177 14.72 -9.54 -5.41
CA MET A 177 14.26 -10.49 -6.43
C MET A 177 15.42 -11.36 -6.97
N GLU A 178 16.62 -10.78 -7.13
CA GLU A 178 17.84 -11.51 -7.56
C GLU A 178 18.32 -12.53 -6.52
N HIS A 179 17.96 -12.34 -5.25
CA HIS A 179 18.34 -13.21 -4.14
C HIS A 179 17.16 -14.04 -3.61
N ASP A 180 16.08 -14.18 -4.39
CA ASP A 180 14.88 -14.96 -4.07
C ASP A 180 14.21 -14.58 -2.74
N VAL A 181 14.42 -13.33 -2.26
CA VAL A 181 13.76 -12.82 -1.06
C VAL A 181 12.31 -12.44 -1.35
N VAL A 182 12.04 -11.91 -2.56
CA VAL A 182 10.71 -11.55 -3.09
C VAL A 182 10.60 -11.98 -4.56
N GLY A 183 9.37 -12.06 -5.08
CA GLY A 183 9.13 -12.36 -6.51
C GLY A 183 9.10 -13.85 -6.84
N GLY A 184 9.04 -14.73 -5.85
CA GLY A 184 8.91 -16.18 -6.04
C GLY A 184 7.59 -16.59 -6.70
N ASP A 185 7.38 -17.90 -6.89
CA ASP A 185 6.17 -18.43 -7.56
C ASP A 185 4.88 -18.18 -6.76
N ALA A 186 4.97 -18.19 -5.45
CA ALA A 186 3.92 -17.79 -4.53
C ALA A 186 4.37 -16.54 -3.74
N PRO A 187 3.45 -15.62 -3.42
CA PRO A 187 3.83 -14.43 -2.68
C PRO A 187 4.09 -14.73 -1.21
N ASN A 188 5.14 -14.17 -0.66
CA ASN A 188 5.37 -14.12 0.78
C ASN A 188 4.91 -12.77 1.38
N ALA A 189 5.08 -12.57 2.69
CA ALA A 189 4.64 -11.36 3.39
C ALA A 189 5.31 -10.09 2.85
N ALA A 190 6.58 -10.17 2.42
CA ALA A 190 7.28 -9.03 1.82
C ALA A 190 6.76 -8.70 0.43
N ASP A 191 6.42 -9.70 -0.39
CA ASP A 191 5.78 -9.50 -1.69
C ASP A 191 4.45 -8.75 -1.54
N LEU A 192 3.65 -9.12 -0.57
CA LEU A 192 2.35 -8.48 -0.33
C LEU A 192 2.52 -7.04 0.16
N GLN A 193 3.47 -6.81 1.07
CA GLN A 193 3.70 -5.49 1.65
C GLN A 193 4.31 -4.51 0.63
N ILE A 194 5.30 -4.97 -0.14
CA ILE A 194 5.97 -4.16 -1.16
C ILE A 194 5.08 -4.01 -2.40
N GLY A 195 4.51 -5.13 -2.88
CA GLY A 195 3.68 -5.15 -4.08
C GLY A 195 2.46 -4.23 -3.98
N SER A 196 1.77 -4.22 -2.84
CA SER A 196 0.63 -3.31 -2.62
C SER A 196 1.04 -1.84 -2.58
N GLY A 197 2.20 -1.52 -2.00
CA GLY A 197 2.76 -0.17 -1.99
C GLY A 197 3.12 0.31 -3.40
N LEU A 198 3.77 -0.55 -4.19
CA LEU A 198 4.07 -0.27 -5.60
C LEU A 198 2.79 -0.15 -6.44
N ALA A 199 1.79 -1.00 -6.20
CA ALA A 199 0.50 -0.92 -6.89
C ALA A 199 -0.16 0.45 -6.69
N LEU A 200 -0.18 0.95 -5.44
CA LEU A 200 -0.69 2.30 -5.15
C LEU A 200 0.10 3.39 -5.89
N ILE A 201 1.43 3.34 -5.89
CA ILE A 201 2.26 4.36 -6.57
C ILE A 201 2.01 4.35 -8.09
N LEU A 202 1.85 3.17 -8.69
CA LEU A 202 1.63 3.00 -10.12
C LEU A 202 0.24 3.45 -10.59
N THR A 203 -0.71 3.71 -9.68
CA THR A 203 -1.98 4.37 -10.04
C THR A 203 -1.80 5.83 -10.45
N VAL A 204 -0.65 6.45 -10.14
CA VAL A 204 -0.29 7.79 -10.61
C VAL A 204 0.41 7.64 -11.96
N GLU A 205 -0.24 8.04 -13.05
CA GLU A 205 0.24 7.81 -14.42
C GLU A 205 1.61 8.45 -14.68
N ASP A 206 1.89 9.62 -14.11
CA ASP A 206 3.23 10.25 -14.17
C ASP A 206 4.33 9.32 -13.63
N VAL A 207 4.05 8.61 -12.53
CA VAL A 207 4.99 7.68 -11.90
C VAL A 207 5.04 6.37 -12.69
N SER A 208 3.89 5.86 -13.13
CA SER A 208 3.81 4.66 -13.96
C SER A 208 4.59 4.82 -15.27
N ASN A 209 4.46 5.95 -15.95
CA ASN A 209 5.20 6.27 -17.17
C ASN A 209 6.71 6.37 -16.93
N ALA A 210 7.12 6.82 -15.76
CA ALA A 210 8.53 7.01 -15.42
C ALA A 210 9.23 5.74 -14.91
N PHE A 211 8.50 4.86 -14.21
CA PHE A 211 9.07 3.75 -13.44
C PHE A 211 8.39 2.40 -13.70
N GLY A 212 7.24 2.37 -14.38
CA GLY A 212 6.42 1.16 -14.52
C GLY A 212 7.15 -0.01 -15.18
N GLU A 213 8.11 0.24 -16.04
CA GLU A 213 8.90 -0.79 -16.72
C GLU A 213 9.99 -1.43 -15.82
N ARG A 214 10.22 -0.90 -14.62
CA ARG A 214 11.18 -1.48 -13.68
C ARG A 214 10.72 -2.88 -13.23
N ARG A 215 11.66 -3.82 -13.14
CA ARG A 215 11.38 -5.20 -12.72
C ARG A 215 10.69 -5.28 -11.35
N ALA A 216 11.06 -4.42 -10.42
CA ALA A 216 10.40 -4.33 -9.11
C ALA A 216 8.87 -4.14 -9.22
N CYS A 217 8.39 -3.45 -10.26
CA CYS A 217 6.96 -3.21 -10.47
C CYS A 217 6.18 -4.47 -10.90
N GLU A 218 6.87 -5.56 -11.24
CA GLU A 218 6.23 -6.86 -11.50
C GLU A 218 5.49 -7.39 -10.28
N LEU A 219 5.95 -7.09 -9.06
CA LEU A 219 5.25 -7.46 -7.83
C LEU A 219 3.85 -6.86 -7.77
N ALA A 220 3.71 -5.59 -8.15
CA ALA A 220 2.41 -4.93 -8.23
C ALA A 220 1.52 -5.58 -9.29
N ARG A 221 2.01 -5.75 -10.51
CA ARG A 221 1.25 -6.32 -11.63
C ARG A 221 0.82 -7.76 -11.39
N ARG A 222 1.67 -8.55 -10.74
CA ARG A 222 1.41 -9.97 -10.48
C ARG A 222 0.44 -10.20 -9.34
N TRP A 223 0.59 -9.47 -8.24
CA TRP A 223 -0.16 -9.73 -7.02
C TRP A 223 -1.36 -8.81 -6.82
N PHE A 224 -1.35 -7.64 -7.47
CA PHE A 224 -2.39 -6.61 -7.36
C PHE A 224 -2.78 -6.04 -8.74
N PRO A 225 -3.12 -6.88 -9.75
CA PRO A 225 -3.41 -6.41 -11.12
C PRO A 225 -4.60 -5.45 -11.18
N ASP A 226 -5.58 -5.63 -10.30
CA ASP A 226 -6.82 -4.87 -10.26
C ASP A 226 -6.81 -3.82 -9.13
N TYR A 227 -5.64 -3.26 -8.78
CA TYR A 227 -5.55 -2.25 -7.74
C TYR A 227 -6.36 -1.01 -8.15
N PRO A 228 -7.31 -0.53 -7.27
CA PRO A 228 -8.27 0.50 -7.66
C PRO A 228 -7.66 1.88 -7.76
N GLY A 229 -8.28 2.71 -8.60
CA GLY A 229 -7.96 4.12 -8.73
C GLY A 229 -6.98 4.45 -9.85
N GLY A 230 -6.94 5.73 -10.19
CA GLY A 230 -6.04 6.28 -11.19
C GLY A 230 -5.98 7.80 -11.12
N VAL A 231 -4.78 8.35 -11.22
CA VAL A 231 -4.53 9.78 -11.36
C VAL A 231 -3.87 9.99 -12.72
N PRO A 232 -4.50 10.76 -13.63
CA PRO A 232 -3.98 10.97 -14.99
C PRO A 232 -2.64 11.71 -14.97
N ALA A 233 -1.89 11.58 -16.05
CA ALA A 233 -0.63 12.28 -16.25
C ALA A 233 -0.79 13.81 -16.17
N GLY A 234 0.24 14.47 -15.65
CA GLY A 234 0.27 15.93 -15.42
C GLY A 234 -0.12 16.34 -13.99
N ALA A 235 -0.47 15.39 -13.12
CA ALA A 235 -0.72 15.66 -11.71
C ALA A 235 0.56 16.01 -10.94
N LEU A 236 1.68 15.38 -11.31
CA LEU A 236 2.99 15.69 -10.74
C LEU A 236 3.83 16.51 -11.73
N PRO A 237 4.58 17.55 -11.28
CA PRO A 237 5.44 18.33 -12.16
C PRO A 237 6.50 17.47 -12.85
N ALA A 238 6.61 17.58 -14.17
CA ALA A 238 7.54 16.76 -14.96
C ALA A 238 9.02 16.93 -14.55
N GLU A 239 9.38 18.10 -14.01
CA GLU A 239 10.72 18.35 -13.49
C GLU A 239 11.07 17.50 -12.28
N TRP A 240 10.08 17.12 -11.43
CA TRP A 240 10.32 16.24 -10.28
C TRP A 240 10.74 14.83 -10.70
N LEU A 241 10.26 14.40 -11.88
CA LEU A 241 10.55 13.09 -12.45
C LEU A 241 11.86 13.08 -13.27
N ARG A 242 12.26 14.22 -13.85
CA ARG A 242 13.48 14.36 -14.64
C ARG A 242 14.76 14.49 -13.79
N GLU A 243 14.67 15.04 -12.60
CA GLU A 243 15.83 15.25 -11.71
C GLU A 243 16.53 13.94 -11.28
N ARG A 244 15.91 12.78 -11.50
CA ARG A 244 16.50 11.45 -11.25
C ARG A 244 17.64 11.09 -12.23
N THR A 245 17.67 11.65 -13.44
CA THR A 245 18.67 11.29 -14.49
C THR A 245 20.05 11.91 -14.24
N SER A 246 20.15 12.97 -13.43
CA SER A 246 21.40 13.69 -13.18
C SER A 246 22.28 13.05 -12.11
N THR A 247 21.73 12.18 -11.22
CA THR A 247 22.49 11.57 -10.11
C THR A 247 23.08 10.22 -10.44
N ALA A 248 22.61 9.54 -11.48
CA ALA A 248 23.11 8.25 -11.95
C ALA A 248 24.35 8.34 -12.86
N ALA A 249 24.77 9.56 -13.23
CA ALA A 249 25.89 9.82 -14.14
C ALA A 249 27.14 10.41 -13.44
N ARG A 250 27.28 10.20 -12.10
CA ARG A 250 28.50 10.58 -11.38
C ARG A 250 29.08 9.43 -10.59
#